data_e8b83c1422fbb6fd04fd553c2e8e874a
#
_entry.id   e8b83c1422fbb6fd04fd553c2e8e874a
#
_cell.length_a   1.000
_cell.length_b   1.000
_cell.length_c   1.000
_cell.angle_alpha   90.00
_cell.angle_beta   90.00
_cell.angle_gamma   90.00
#
_symmetry.space_group_name_H-M   'P 1'
#
loop_
_entity.id
_entity.type
_entity.pdbx_description
1 polymer ?
#
loop_
_entity_poly.entity_id
_entity_poly.type
_entity_poly.pdbx_seq_one_letter_code
_entity_poly.pdbx_strand_id
1 'polypeptide(L)'
;LVIYGTSIAQGACASRPGMAWGNILNRKLGHPVINLGFSGNGKLEEALFDLLSEIDARLYIIDCMPNLAGKEASAVVYQRTLEGVKKLREKSRAPILLVEHDGYSNEFSSESAEESYRVANAELRKAYETLQKEQVPTVYYLTKEEIGMPMDAMVDGVHSTDLGMQQYADSYRKKIGEILHEESEGPTSCIPCKQQRDPYDWYGRHEEILKLNKQSAPEVVMIGNSITHFWGGEPIAHNQFGTESWDKLFKGKRVRNLGFGWDKTENVLWRIYHGELDGFQAQNIFLLIGTNNLLFNTDDEVIEGICRVVKAIRERQPRAKLCVMGILPRKEMETRIAKIDAALQERLNGKDCTFINLAPQLTHKDGTIDHSLFRDGLHPNAEGYKRIAKVLKGYL
;
A
#
# COMPACT_ATOMS: atom_id res chain seq x y z
N LEU A 1 10.79 -2.71 -4.30
CA LEU A 1 11.45 -1.43 -4.53
C LEU A 1 12.90 -1.67 -4.93
N VAL A 2 13.45 -0.84 -5.80
CA VAL A 2 14.87 -0.91 -6.19
C VAL A 2 15.52 0.43 -5.89
N ILE A 3 16.60 0.40 -5.10
CA ILE A 3 17.40 1.58 -4.75
C ILE A 3 18.72 1.52 -5.52
N TYR A 4 19.03 2.54 -6.26
CA TYR A 4 20.34 2.79 -6.82
C TYR A 4 20.93 4.05 -6.19
N GLY A 5 22.05 3.90 -5.49
CA GLY A 5 22.59 4.99 -4.68
C GLY A 5 24.05 4.81 -4.28
N THR A 6 24.40 5.49 -3.21
CA THR A 6 25.77 5.68 -2.73
C THR A 6 26.07 4.85 -1.47
N SER A 7 27.12 5.20 -0.73
CA SER A 7 27.43 4.68 0.60
C SER A 7 26.28 4.91 1.61
N ILE A 8 25.55 6.00 1.49
CA ILE A 8 24.40 6.32 2.33
C ILE A 8 23.28 5.31 2.09
N ALA A 9 22.96 5.01 0.83
CA ALA A 9 22.00 3.97 0.47
C ALA A 9 22.46 2.58 0.94
N GLN A 10 23.76 2.29 0.83
CA GLN A 10 24.35 1.05 1.34
C GLN A 10 24.21 0.90 2.87
N GLY A 11 24.09 2.01 3.59
CA GLY A 11 23.94 2.04 5.05
C GLY A 11 25.24 2.31 5.80
N ALA A 12 26.19 3.03 5.17
CA ALA A 12 27.42 3.45 5.85
C ALA A 12 27.09 4.24 7.13
N CYS A 13 27.81 3.93 8.22
CA CYS A 13 27.64 4.47 9.57
C CYS A 13 26.34 4.09 10.30
N ALA A 14 25.48 3.27 9.71
CA ALA A 14 24.43 2.60 10.48
C ALA A 14 25.05 1.64 11.50
N SER A 15 24.52 1.60 12.73
CA SER A 15 25.08 0.76 13.82
C SER A 15 25.04 -0.74 13.51
N ARG A 16 24.18 -1.17 12.63
CA ARG A 16 23.99 -2.54 12.18
C ARG A 16 23.20 -2.58 10.85
N PRO A 17 23.29 -3.65 10.06
CA PRO A 17 22.60 -3.72 8.76
C PRO A 17 21.10 -3.43 8.82
N GLY A 18 20.41 -3.86 9.87
CA GLY A 18 18.98 -3.60 10.06
C GLY A 18 18.63 -2.13 10.26
N MET A 19 19.61 -1.26 10.51
CA MET A 19 19.41 0.19 10.65
C MET A 19 19.74 0.98 9.37
N ALA A 20 20.26 0.34 8.32
CA ALA A 20 20.29 0.99 7.00
C ALA A 20 18.87 1.37 6.59
N TRP A 21 18.69 2.59 6.06
CA TRP A 21 17.37 3.15 5.78
C TRP A 21 16.53 2.29 4.80
N GLY A 22 17.15 1.65 3.82
CA GLY A 22 16.46 0.72 2.93
C GLY A 22 15.86 -0.49 3.66
N ASN A 23 16.54 -1.01 4.70
CA ASN A 23 16.04 -2.09 5.53
C ASN A 23 14.95 -1.64 6.52
N ILE A 24 15.02 -0.41 7.02
CA ILE A 24 13.94 0.20 7.82
C ILE A 24 12.69 0.36 6.92
N LEU A 25 12.88 0.87 5.72
CA LEU A 25 11.81 1.07 4.73
C LEU A 25 11.10 -0.24 4.38
N ASN A 26 11.88 -1.31 4.12
CA ASN A 26 11.35 -2.66 3.91
C ASN A 26 10.41 -3.09 5.05
N ARG A 27 10.84 -2.93 6.30
CA ARG A 27 10.01 -3.32 7.46
C ARG A 27 8.76 -2.46 7.62
N LYS A 28 8.85 -1.16 7.30
CA LYS A 28 7.73 -0.22 7.44
C LYS A 28 6.68 -0.37 6.35
N LEU A 29 7.09 -0.63 5.12
CA LEU A 29 6.20 -0.77 3.96
C LEU A 29 5.78 -2.22 3.70
N GLY A 30 6.58 -3.19 4.16
CA GLY A 30 6.39 -4.59 3.83
C GLY A 30 6.75 -4.95 2.37
N HIS A 31 7.28 -4.01 1.60
CA HIS A 31 7.76 -4.25 0.24
C HIS A 31 9.21 -4.74 0.26
N PRO A 32 9.56 -5.81 -0.50
CA PRO A 32 10.95 -6.18 -0.70
C PRO A 32 11.78 -5.02 -1.26
N VAL A 33 12.99 -4.82 -0.73
CA VAL A 33 13.92 -3.78 -1.16
C VAL A 33 15.18 -4.43 -1.71
N ILE A 34 15.48 -4.17 -2.98
CA ILE A 34 16.77 -4.46 -3.60
C ILE A 34 17.62 -3.21 -3.43
N ASN A 35 18.66 -3.32 -2.62
CA ASN A 35 19.56 -2.20 -2.34
C ASN A 35 20.83 -2.32 -3.18
N LEU A 36 20.98 -1.41 -4.12
CA LEU A 36 22.16 -1.24 -4.98
C LEU A 36 22.88 0.06 -4.61
N GLY A 37 23.24 0.18 -3.33
CA GLY A 37 24.12 1.25 -2.82
C GLY A 37 25.59 0.90 -3.08
N PHE A 38 26.34 1.82 -3.69
CA PHE A 38 27.73 1.65 -4.06
C PHE A 38 28.57 2.77 -3.47
N SER A 39 29.31 2.49 -2.39
CA SER A 39 30.16 3.45 -1.70
C SER A 39 31.22 4.04 -2.62
N GLY A 40 31.30 5.37 -2.71
CA GLY A 40 32.22 6.09 -3.60
C GLY A 40 31.92 5.98 -5.09
N ASN A 41 30.94 5.14 -5.46
CA ASN A 41 30.42 4.92 -6.81
C ASN A 41 28.93 5.26 -6.82
N GLY A 42 28.14 4.71 -7.72
CA GLY A 42 26.74 5.15 -7.85
C GLY A 42 26.68 6.58 -8.39
N LYS A 43 27.21 6.76 -9.59
CA LYS A 43 27.37 8.05 -10.27
C LYS A 43 26.53 8.14 -11.56
N LEU A 44 25.34 7.53 -11.53
CA LEU A 44 24.41 7.47 -12.67
C LEU A 44 25.06 6.81 -13.90
N GLU A 45 25.80 5.72 -13.69
CA GLU A 45 26.48 4.99 -14.76
C GLU A 45 25.46 4.28 -15.68
N GLU A 46 25.64 4.39 -16.99
CA GLU A 46 24.78 3.79 -18.02
C GLU A 46 24.61 2.27 -17.82
N ALA A 47 25.69 1.55 -17.55
CA ALA A 47 25.68 0.12 -17.35
C ALA A 47 24.79 -0.31 -16.15
N LEU A 48 24.64 0.55 -15.13
CA LEU A 48 23.73 0.30 -14.00
C LEU A 48 22.28 0.47 -14.43
N PHE A 49 21.95 1.43 -15.25
CA PHE A 49 20.59 1.58 -15.79
C PHE A 49 20.21 0.42 -16.71
N ASP A 50 21.15 -0.17 -17.44
CA ASP A 50 20.92 -1.40 -18.20
C ASP A 50 20.47 -2.55 -17.28
N LEU A 51 21.23 -2.82 -16.21
CA LEU A 51 20.90 -3.85 -15.23
C LEU A 51 19.62 -3.55 -14.48
N LEU A 52 19.39 -2.31 -14.08
CA LEU A 52 18.14 -1.89 -13.42
C LEU A 52 16.93 -2.16 -14.30
N SER A 53 17.06 -1.97 -15.63
CA SER A 53 15.98 -2.19 -16.59
C SER A 53 15.54 -3.65 -16.71
N GLU A 54 16.32 -4.60 -16.21
CA GLU A 54 16.01 -6.04 -16.17
C GLU A 54 15.18 -6.44 -14.95
N ILE A 55 15.08 -5.55 -13.95
CA ILE A 55 14.36 -5.82 -12.71
C ILE A 55 12.90 -5.34 -12.85
N ASP A 56 11.94 -6.22 -12.63
CA ASP A 56 10.51 -5.86 -12.52
C ASP A 56 10.28 -5.14 -11.18
N ALA A 57 10.54 -3.85 -11.15
CA ALA A 57 10.44 -3.02 -9.97
C ALA A 57 9.06 -2.40 -9.82
N ARG A 58 8.56 -2.31 -8.58
CA ARG A 58 7.38 -1.50 -8.24
C ARG A 58 7.69 0.00 -8.24
N LEU A 59 8.93 0.38 -7.92
CA LEU A 59 9.46 1.75 -7.95
C LEU A 59 10.99 1.69 -8.01
N TYR A 60 11.59 2.55 -8.81
CA TYR A 60 13.04 2.82 -8.80
C TYR A 60 13.32 4.09 -8.02
N ILE A 61 14.29 4.05 -7.11
CA ILE A 61 14.79 5.17 -6.32
C ILE A 61 16.22 5.44 -6.75
N ILE A 62 16.48 6.61 -7.34
CA ILE A 62 17.80 7.02 -7.83
C ILE A 62 18.37 8.08 -6.90
N ASP A 63 19.27 7.66 -6.02
CA ASP A 63 19.86 8.43 -4.91
C ASP A 63 21.37 8.48 -5.03
N CYS A 64 21.86 9.14 -6.09
CA CYS A 64 23.28 9.16 -6.46
C CYS A 64 23.98 10.51 -6.18
N MET A 65 23.26 11.55 -5.80
CA MET A 65 23.80 12.91 -5.68
C MET A 65 24.96 13.05 -4.70
N PRO A 66 25.04 12.31 -3.57
CA PRO A 66 26.18 12.42 -2.65
C PRO A 66 27.55 12.08 -3.29
N ASN A 67 27.59 11.22 -4.32
CA ASN A 67 28.83 10.91 -5.04
C ASN A 67 29.07 11.81 -6.28
N LEU A 68 28.17 12.75 -6.54
CA LEU A 68 28.20 13.68 -7.67
C LEU A 68 28.25 15.15 -7.22
N ALA A 69 28.50 15.40 -5.92
CA ALA A 69 28.66 16.73 -5.39
C ALA A 69 29.96 17.39 -5.88
N GLY A 70 29.95 18.71 -6.02
CA GLY A 70 31.04 19.49 -6.54
C GLY A 70 30.95 19.76 -8.05
N LYS A 71 31.49 20.90 -8.49
CA LYS A 71 31.33 21.44 -9.85
C LYS A 71 31.76 20.48 -10.95
N GLU A 72 32.86 19.78 -10.75
CA GLU A 72 33.39 18.84 -11.75
C GLU A 72 32.55 17.57 -11.82
N ALA A 73 32.23 16.98 -10.67
CA ALA A 73 31.43 15.75 -10.60
C ALA A 73 29.99 15.98 -11.07
N SER A 74 29.40 17.14 -10.77
CA SER A 74 28.01 17.46 -11.13
C SER A 74 27.82 17.71 -12.63
N ALA A 75 28.86 17.95 -13.38
CA ALA A 75 28.76 18.23 -14.81
C ALA A 75 28.10 17.10 -15.63
N VAL A 76 28.12 15.88 -15.15
CA VAL A 76 27.49 14.72 -15.79
C VAL A 76 26.06 14.46 -15.37
N VAL A 77 25.58 15.09 -14.27
CA VAL A 77 24.28 14.76 -13.63
C VAL A 77 23.12 14.95 -14.60
N TYR A 78 23.02 16.10 -15.25
CA TYR A 78 21.93 16.40 -16.17
C TYR A 78 21.81 15.34 -17.26
N GLN A 79 22.91 15.12 -18.01
CA GLN A 79 22.90 14.22 -19.17
C GLN A 79 22.63 12.76 -18.74
N ARG A 80 23.36 12.26 -17.73
CA ARG A 80 23.21 10.88 -17.25
C ARG A 80 21.84 10.60 -16.65
N THR A 81 21.22 11.59 -16.01
CA THR A 81 19.83 11.44 -15.50
C THR A 81 18.84 11.27 -16.65
N LEU A 82 18.93 12.11 -17.70
CA LEU A 82 18.05 12.00 -18.85
C LEU A 82 18.20 10.65 -19.56
N GLU A 83 19.45 10.24 -19.83
CA GLU A 83 19.75 8.97 -20.48
C GLU A 83 19.29 7.78 -19.66
N GLY A 84 19.60 7.76 -18.37
CA GLY A 84 19.21 6.68 -17.45
C GLY A 84 17.70 6.54 -17.31
N VAL A 85 16.96 7.64 -17.16
CA VAL A 85 15.49 7.60 -17.09
C VAL A 85 14.89 7.11 -18.41
N LYS A 86 15.39 7.58 -19.56
CA LYS A 86 14.92 7.13 -20.88
C LYS A 86 15.18 5.64 -21.06
N LYS A 87 16.35 5.16 -20.63
CA LYS A 87 16.72 3.74 -20.67
C LYS A 87 15.75 2.87 -19.85
N LEU A 88 15.42 3.26 -18.62
CA LEU A 88 14.43 2.57 -17.81
C LEU A 88 13.06 2.56 -18.51
N ARG A 89 12.67 3.64 -19.17
CA ARG A 89 11.38 3.75 -19.87
C ARG A 89 11.25 2.86 -21.10
N GLU A 90 12.35 2.39 -21.68
CA GLU A 90 12.30 1.40 -22.75
C GLU A 90 11.65 0.09 -22.34
N LYS A 91 11.86 -0.34 -21.07
CA LYS A 91 11.41 -1.64 -20.58
C LYS A 91 10.40 -1.56 -19.42
N SER A 92 10.33 -0.45 -18.67
CA SER A 92 9.52 -0.34 -17.46
C SER A 92 8.62 0.89 -17.45
N ARG A 93 7.40 0.71 -16.90
CA ARG A 93 6.45 1.78 -16.58
C ARG A 93 6.41 2.11 -15.09
N ALA A 94 7.18 1.41 -14.28
CA ALA A 94 7.26 1.67 -12.84
C ALA A 94 7.67 3.12 -12.56
N PRO A 95 7.15 3.75 -11.50
CA PRO A 95 7.57 5.09 -11.08
C PRO A 95 9.08 5.16 -10.87
N ILE A 96 9.66 6.33 -11.14
CA ILE A 96 11.07 6.65 -10.84
C ILE A 96 11.09 7.85 -9.91
N LEU A 97 11.76 7.71 -8.76
CA LEU A 97 11.99 8.77 -7.81
C LEU A 97 13.44 9.25 -7.91
N LEU A 98 13.65 10.49 -8.34
CA LEU A 98 14.93 11.17 -8.35
C LEU A 98 15.11 11.89 -7.01
N VAL A 99 16.29 11.77 -6.40
CA VAL A 99 16.51 12.25 -5.02
C VAL A 99 17.69 13.23 -4.99
N GLU A 100 17.48 14.38 -4.36
CA GLU A 100 18.52 15.37 -4.10
C GLU A 100 19.53 14.89 -3.05
N HIS A 101 20.70 15.50 -3.05
CA HIS A 101 21.63 15.46 -1.92
C HIS A 101 21.01 16.18 -0.73
N ASP A 102 21.07 15.59 0.44
CA ASP A 102 20.46 16.10 1.68
C ASP A 102 21.24 17.18 2.40
N GLY A 103 22.45 17.55 1.86
CA GLY A 103 23.34 18.55 2.41
C GLY A 103 24.44 17.96 3.27
N TYR A 104 25.20 18.83 3.93
CA TYR A 104 26.28 18.48 4.85
C TYR A 104 26.06 19.13 6.23
N SER A 105 26.49 18.49 7.31
CA SER A 105 26.31 19.03 8.66
C SER A 105 27.08 20.36 8.88
N ASN A 106 28.12 20.65 8.07
CA ASN A 106 28.91 21.87 8.14
C ASN A 106 28.52 22.93 7.10
N GLU A 107 27.41 22.78 6.39
CA GLU A 107 27.01 23.70 5.32
C GLU A 107 26.85 25.15 5.80
N PHE A 108 26.42 25.37 7.03
CA PHE A 108 26.27 26.71 7.60
C PHE A 108 27.62 27.42 7.94
N SER A 109 28.70 26.68 7.97
CA SER A 109 30.06 27.20 8.27
C SER A 109 31.02 27.08 7.09
N SER A 110 30.62 26.45 6.00
CA SER A 110 31.45 26.20 4.81
C SER A 110 30.66 26.44 3.54
N GLU A 111 30.89 27.63 2.94
CA GLU A 111 30.28 28.01 1.66
C GLU A 111 30.61 26.98 0.54
N SER A 112 31.82 26.44 0.53
CA SER A 112 32.22 25.42 -0.44
C SER A 112 31.49 24.10 -0.26
N ALA A 113 31.15 23.71 0.98
CA ALA A 113 30.34 22.53 1.25
C ALA A 113 28.91 22.74 0.74
N GLU A 114 28.32 23.89 1.06
CA GLU A 114 26.97 24.26 0.58
C GLU A 114 26.92 24.30 -0.95
N GLU A 115 27.88 25.02 -1.60
CA GLU A 115 27.93 25.13 -3.06
C GLU A 115 28.04 23.76 -3.74
N SER A 116 28.84 22.84 -3.16
CA SER A 116 29.11 21.54 -3.79
C SER A 116 27.87 20.68 -4.02
N TYR A 117 26.97 20.57 -3.04
CA TYR A 117 25.73 19.80 -3.22
C TYR A 117 24.68 20.59 -4.00
N ARG A 118 24.63 21.94 -3.84
CA ARG A 118 23.66 22.78 -4.56
C ARG A 118 23.85 22.69 -6.07
N VAL A 119 25.08 22.62 -6.55
CA VAL A 119 25.36 22.44 -7.99
C VAL A 119 24.81 21.11 -8.49
N ALA A 120 25.05 20.01 -7.76
CA ALA A 120 24.53 18.70 -8.12
C ALA A 120 22.98 18.67 -8.13
N ASN A 121 22.36 19.21 -7.09
CA ASN A 121 20.89 19.29 -6.98
C ASN A 121 20.30 20.16 -8.09
N ALA A 122 20.96 21.26 -8.47
CA ALA A 122 20.51 22.13 -9.57
C ALA A 122 20.51 21.40 -10.92
N GLU A 123 21.56 20.63 -11.24
CA GLU A 123 21.62 19.83 -12.46
C GLU A 123 20.59 18.68 -12.45
N LEU A 124 20.35 18.04 -11.32
CA LEU A 124 19.30 17.02 -11.18
C LEU A 124 17.90 17.63 -11.38
N ARG A 125 17.63 18.78 -10.77
CA ARG A 125 16.35 19.50 -10.91
C ARG A 125 16.11 19.91 -12.37
N LYS A 126 17.13 20.43 -13.04
CA LYS A 126 17.05 20.76 -14.45
C LYS A 126 16.75 19.54 -15.33
N ALA A 127 17.34 18.38 -15.03
CA ALA A 127 17.01 17.13 -15.70
C ALA A 127 15.56 16.72 -15.46
N TYR A 128 15.09 16.79 -14.22
CA TYR A 128 13.71 16.51 -13.87
C TYR A 128 12.72 17.43 -14.61
N GLU A 129 12.96 18.74 -14.62
CA GLU A 129 12.13 19.72 -15.35
C GLU A 129 12.09 19.43 -16.86
N THR A 130 13.21 18.99 -17.43
CA THR A 130 13.27 18.58 -18.84
C THR A 130 12.41 17.34 -19.09
N LEU A 131 12.50 16.32 -18.23
CA LEU A 131 11.67 15.11 -18.31
C LEU A 131 10.17 15.44 -18.18
N GLN A 132 9.81 16.40 -17.34
CA GLN A 132 8.43 16.88 -17.22
C GLN A 132 7.96 17.60 -18.50
N LYS A 133 8.79 18.47 -19.08
CA LYS A 133 8.50 19.15 -20.36
C LYS A 133 8.37 18.17 -21.52
N GLU A 134 9.17 17.12 -21.54
CA GLU A 134 9.11 16.03 -22.52
C GLU A 134 7.96 15.05 -22.23
N GLN A 135 7.17 15.28 -21.18
CA GLN A 135 6.05 14.45 -20.75
C GLN A 135 6.45 12.97 -20.49
N VAL A 136 7.66 12.74 -20.01
CA VAL A 136 8.09 11.39 -19.60
C VAL A 136 7.26 10.97 -18.37
N PRO A 137 6.49 9.86 -18.46
CA PRO A 137 5.50 9.55 -17.44
C PRO A 137 6.14 9.06 -16.14
N THR A 138 5.45 9.30 -15.02
CA THR A 138 5.71 8.69 -13.70
C THR A 138 7.15 8.92 -13.17
N VAL A 139 7.71 10.10 -13.42
CA VAL A 139 8.97 10.57 -12.82
C VAL A 139 8.64 11.55 -11.71
N TYR A 140 9.17 11.31 -10.54
CA TYR A 140 8.95 12.04 -9.30
C TYR A 140 10.26 12.58 -8.74
N TYR A 141 10.15 13.51 -7.79
CA TYR A 141 11.30 14.20 -7.23
C TYR A 141 11.17 14.32 -5.72
N LEU A 142 12.28 14.09 -5.00
CA LEU A 142 12.39 14.29 -3.55
C LEU A 142 13.49 15.31 -3.28
N THR A 143 13.09 16.43 -2.67
CA THR A 143 14.00 17.53 -2.39
C THR A 143 14.75 17.33 -1.07
N LYS A 144 15.86 18.07 -0.91
CA LYS A 144 16.61 18.17 0.35
C LYS A 144 15.70 18.56 1.52
N GLU A 145 14.82 19.54 1.29
CA GLU A 145 13.89 20.02 2.32
C GLU A 145 12.87 18.96 2.72
N GLU A 146 12.38 18.15 1.77
CA GLU A 146 11.47 17.03 2.06
C GLU A 146 12.18 15.89 2.80
N ILE A 147 13.48 15.67 2.55
CA ILE A 147 14.29 14.72 3.32
C ILE A 147 14.41 15.22 4.77
N GLY A 148 14.70 16.51 4.95
CA GLY A 148 14.71 17.17 6.25
C GLY A 148 15.75 16.60 7.22
N MET A 149 16.98 16.31 6.73
CA MET A 149 18.03 15.70 7.55
C MET A 149 18.49 16.67 8.65
N PRO A 150 18.34 16.30 9.93
CA PRO A 150 18.82 17.15 11.01
C PRO A 150 20.35 17.09 11.12
N MET A 151 20.99 18.21 11.48
CA MET A 151 22.43 18.34 11.59
C MET A 151 23.04 17.28 12.53
N ASP A 152 22.39 16.99 13.67
CA ASP A 152 22.85 16.01 14.67
C ASP A 152 22.74 14.54 14.21
N ALA A 153 22.17 14.31 13.02
CA ALA A 153 21.97 12.97 12.50
C ALA A 153 23.14 12.45 11.66
N MET A 154 24.23 13.20 11.53
CA MET A 154 25.40 12.81 10.77
C MET A 154 26.60 12.45 11.64
N VAL A 155 27.42 11.48 11.20
CA VAL A 155 28.62 11.01 11.94
C VAL A 155 29.85 11.83 11.57
N ASP A 156 30.10 12.00 10.29
CA ASP A 156 31.30 12.62 9.70
C ASP A 156 30.98 13.86 8.84
N GLY A 157 29.79 14.36 8.98
CA GLY A 157 29.29 15.49 8.17
C GLY A 157 28.57 15.09 6.89
N VAL A 158 28.62 13.81 6.52
CA VAL A 158 28.02 13.24 5.30
C VAL A 158 27.18 12.01 5.59
N HIS A 159 27.75 11.02 6.30
CA HIS A 159 27.11 9.75 6.55
C HIS A 159 26.24 9.81 7.81
N SER A 160 25.07 9.20 7.73
CA SER A 160 24.03 9.30 8.75
C SER A 160 24.22 8.30 9.88
N THR A 161 23.96 8.76 11.11
CA THR A 161 23.73 7.91 12.30
C THR A 161 22.43 7.10 12.14
N ASP A 162 22.12 6.22 13.11
CA ASP A 162 20.82 5.54 13.16
C ASP A 162 19.63 6.53 13.16
N LEU A 163 19.80 7.71 13.76
CA LEU A 163 18.79 8.79 13.71
C LEU A 163 18.57 9.29 12.28
N GLY A 164 19.66 9.56 11.53
CA GLY A 164 19.56 9.99 10.15
C GLY A 164 19.04 8.88 9.21
N MET A 165 19.43 7.63 9.46
CA MET A 165 18.86 6.48 8.73
C MET A 165 17.35 6.35 8.93
N GLN A 166 16.87 6.64 10.16
CA GLN A 166 15.44 6.66 10.46
C GLN A 166 14.75 7.83 9.74
N GLN A 167 15.38 9.03 9.72
CA GLN A 167 14.87 10.21 9.02
C GLN A 167 14.73 9.96 7.51
N TYR A 168 15.75 9.38 6.87
CA TYR A 168 15.66 8.95 5.47
C TYR A 168 14.46 8.01 5.26
N ALA A 169 14.39 6.94 6.06
CA ALA A 169 13.32 5.96 5.91
C ALA A 169 11.92 6.58 6.06
N ASP A 170 11.74 7.57 6.93
CA ASP A 170 10.45 8.22 7.14
C ASP A 170 10.08 9.17 5.99
N SER A 171 11.02 9.99 5.50
CA SER A 171 10.78 10.88 4.35
C SER A 171 10.53 10.09 3.07
N TYR A 172 11.31 9.04 2.82
CA TYR A 172 11.08 8.16 1.66
C TYR A 172 9.76 7.40 1.76
N ARG A 173 9.41 6.88 2.93
CA ARG A 173 8.12 6.20 3.17
C ARG A 173 6.94 7.12 2.82
N LYS A 174 6.99 8.37 3.26
CA LYS A 174 5.97 9.37 2.94
C LYS A 174 5.88 9.60 1.42
N LYS A 175 7.00 9.87 0.77
CA LYS A 175 7.04 10.11 -0.68
C LYS A 175 6.59 8.88 -1.49
N ILE A 176 7.02 7.69 -1.10
CA ILE A 176 6.59 6.43 -1.73
C ILE A 176 5.09 6.22 -1.56
N GLY A 177 4.56 6.51 -0.36
CA GLY A 177 3.12 6.45 -0.10
C GLY A 177 2.31 7.37 -1.02
N GLU A 178 2.81 8.57 -1.29
CA GLU A 178 2.21 9.50 -2.26
C GLU A 178 2.27 8.95 -3.69
N ILE A 179 3.44 8.45 -4.12
CA ILE A 179 3.68 7.93 -5.48
C ILE A 179 2.85 6.67 -5.77
N LEU A 180 2.80 5.74 -4.83
CA LEU A 180 2.13 4.45 -4.98
C LEU A 180 0.66 4.47 -4.51
N HIS A 181 0.19 5.61 -4.02
CA HIS A 181 -1.12 5.72 -3.37
C HIS A 181 -1.29 4.69 -2.22
N GLU A 182 -0.31 4.65 -1.33
CA GLU A 182 -0.23 3.71 -0.19
C GLU A 182 -0.12 4.50 1.12
N GLU A 183 -1.23 5.04 1.58
CA GLU A 183 -1.25 5.80 2.83
C GLU A 183 -1.02 4.88 4.03
N SER A 184 -0.12 5.30 4.93
CA SER A 184 0.28 4.51 6.11
C SER A 184 0.38 5.37 7.37
N GLU A 185 -0.46 6.40 7.48
CA GLU A 185 -0.55 7.30 8.62
C GLU A 185 -1.95 7.28 9.23
N GLY A 186 -2.07 7.66 10.50
CA GLY A 186 -3.34 7.68 11.22
C GLY A 186 -3.45 6.61 12.31
N PRO A 187 -4.66 6.27 12.74
CA PRO A 187 -4.90 5.22 13.75
C PRO A 187 -4.45 3.84 13.25
N THR A 188 -4.27 2.90 14.17
CA THR A 188 -3.79 1.54 13.84
C THR A 188 -4.64 0.83 12.80
N SER A 189 -5.94 1.11 12.75
CA SER A 189 -6.88 0.63 11.72
C SER A 189 -6.55 1.09 10.29
N CYS A 190 -5.69 2.11 10.15
CA CYS A 190 -5.27 2.71 8.87
C CYS A 190 -3.83 2.38 8.50
N ILE A 191 -3.06 1.70 9.36
CA ILE A 191 -1.65 1.39 9.12
C ILE A 191 -1.50 -0.02 8.54
N PRO A 192 -1.16 -0.16 7.25
CA PRO A 192 -1.10 -1.47 6.61
C PRO A 192 -0.13 -2.42 7.30
N CYS A 193 -0.59 -3.61 7.66
CA CYS A 193 0.27 -4.63 8.25
C CYS A 193 -0.19 -6.05 7.90
N LYS A 194 0.78 -6.99 7.90
CA LYS A 194 0.49 -8.43 7.78
C LYS A 194 -0.22 -8.92 9.04
N GLN A 195 -1.07 -9.92 8.88
CA GLN A 195 -1.64 -10.60 10.03
C GLN A 195 -0.58 -11.52 10.67
N GLN A 196 -0.52 -11.50 12.00
CA GLN A 196 0.39 -12.34 12.79
C GLN A 196 -0.42 -13.38 13.57
N ARG A 197 -1.08 -14.31 12.89
CA ARG A 197 -1.85 -15.39 13.50
C ARG A 197 -1.62 -16.69 12.73
N ASP A 198 -1.56 -17.82 13.44
CA ASP A 198 -1.22 -19.14 12.93
C ASP A 198 -2.41 -20.12 12.71
N PRO A 199 -3.72 -19.72 12.65
CA PRO A 199 -4.77 -20.71 12.44
C PRO A 199 -4.81 -21.24 10.99
N TYR A 200 -4.14 -20.58 10.05
CA TYR A 200 -3.97 -20.98 8.65
C TYR A 200 -2.86 -20.14 7.99
N ASP A 201 -2.36 -20.59 6.85
CA ASP A 201 -1.35 -19.85 6.08
C ASP A 201 -1.98 -18.62 5.39
N TRP A 202 -1.98 -17.50 6.10
CA TRP A 202 -2.52 -16.22 5.62
C TRP A 202 -1.74 -15.70 4.40
N TYR A 203 -0.41 -15.80 4.44
CA TYR A 203 0.44 -15.30 3.35
C TYR A 203 0.34 -16.19 2.11
N GLY A 204 0.34 -17.51 2.28
CA GLY A 204 0.13 -18.44 1.17
C GLY A 204 -1.22 -18.26 0.47
N ARG A 205 -2.30 -17.94 1.23
CA ARG A 205 -3.59 -17.56 0.63
C ARG A 205 -3.49 -16.28 -0.21
N HIS A 206 -2.75 -15.28 0.25
CA HIS A 206 -2.48 -14.06 -0.50
C HIS A 206 -1.76 -14.37 -1.82
N GLU A 207 -0.69 -15.16 -1.78
CA GLU A 207 0.05 -15.57 -2.99
C GLU A 207 -0.81 -16.39 -3.96
N GLU A 208 -1.67 -17.27 -3.44
CA GLU A 208 -2.62 -18.02 -4.25
C GLU A 208 -3.60 -17.10 -4.98
N ILE A 209 -4.13 -16.07 -4.31
CA ILE A 209 -5.00 -15.07 -4.93
C ILE A 209 -4.26 -14.34 -6.05
N LEU A 210 -3.03 -13.90 -5.84
CA LEU A 210 -2.24 -13.23 -6.87
C LEU A 210 -2.04 -14.13 -8.10
N LYS A 211 -1.75 -15.41 -7.88
CA LYS A 211 -1.62 -16.41 -8.95
C LYS A 211 -2.93 -16.61 -9.71
N LEU A 212 -4.03 -16.78 -9.00
CA LEU A 212 -5.36 -16.97 -9.59
C LEU A 212 -5.81 -15.75 -10.39
N ASN A 213 -5.55 -14.54 -9.89
CA ASN A 213 -5.89 -13.30 -10.60
C ASN A 213 -5.11 -13.16 -11.93
N LYS A 214 -3.83 -13.57 -11.94
CA LYS A 214 -3.02 -13.61 -13.17
C LYS A 214 -3.54 -14.65 -14.18
N GLN A 215 -4.01 -15.80 -13.69
CA GLN A 215 -4.55 -16.88 -14.55
C GLN A 215 -5.93 -16.53 -15.12
N SER A 216 -6.78 -15.92 -14.32
CA SER A 216 -8.16 -15.60 -14.68
C SER A 216 -8.62 -14.34 -13.94
N ALA A 217 -8.63 -13.21 -14.63
CA ALA A 217 -9.08 -11.94 -14.09
C ALA A 217 -10.53 -12.02 -13.59
N PRO A 218 -10.82 -11.66 -12.32
CA PRO A 218 -12.18 -11.71 -11.79
C PRO A 218 -13.05 -10.57 -12.34
N GLU A 219 -14.33 -10.87 -12.57
CA GLU A 219 -15.37 -9.86 -12.86
C GLU A 219 -15.97 -9.30 -11.58
N VAL A 220 -16.04 -10.14 -10.55
CA VAL A 220 -16.57 -9.78 -9.24
C VAL A 220 -15.53 -10.10 -8.16
N VAL A 221 -15.35 -9.19 -7.22
CA VAL A 221 -14.44 -9.36 -6.08
C VAL A 221 -15.21 -9.21 -4.78
N MET A 222 -15.03 -10.17 -3.87
CA MET A 222 -15.57 -10.14 -2.50
C MET A 222 -14.43 -9.94 -1.52
N ILE A 223 -14.31 -8.76 -0.91
CA ILE A 223 -13.25 -8.40 0.04
C ILE A 223 -13.80 -8.46 1.47
N GLY A 224 -13.06 -9.09 2.38
CA GLY A 224 -13.50 -9.10 3.77
C GLY A 224 -12.67 -9.98 4.72
N ASN A 225 -13.29 -10.29 5.85
CA ASN A 225 -12.73 -11.13 6.92
C ASN A 225 -13.21 -12.59 6.84
N SER A 226 -13.27 -13.28 7.99
CA SER A 226 -13.76 -14.67 8.09
C SER A 226 -15.16 -14.87 7.53
N ILE A 227 -16.04 -13.88 7.64
CA ILE A 227 -17.41 -13.98 7.13
C ILE A 227 -17.40 -14.14 5.61
N THR A 228 -16.56 -13.36 4.90
CA THR A 228 -16.38 -13.51 3.46
C THR A 228 -15.58 -14.79 3.13
N HIS A 229 -14.51 -15.08 3.89
CA HIS A 229 -13.66 -16.25 3.69
C HIS A 229 -14.45 -17.55 3.70
N PHE A 230 -15.34 -17.72 4.67
CA PHE A 230 -16.09 -18.95 4.88
C PHE A 230 -17.41 -19.05 4.10
N TRP A 231 -17.73 -18.07 3.25
CA TRP A 231 -18.94 -18.10 2.46
C TRP A 231 -18.89 -19.16 1.35
N GLY A 232 -17.92 -19.07 0.46
CA GLY A 232 -17.74 -19.96 -0.69
C GLY A 232 -16.70 -19.43 -1.68
N GLY A 233 -16.58 -20.04 -2.83
CA GLY A 233 -15.72 -19.60 -3.94
C GLY A 233 -14.22 -19.88 -3.75
N GLU A 234 -13.41 -19.35 -4.67
CA GLU A 234 -11.97 -19.57 -4.73
C GLU A 234 -11.16 -18.34 -4.27
N PRO A 235 -10.00 -18.56 -3.60
CA PRO A 235 -9.45 -19.83 -3.13
C PRO A 235 -10.34 -20.53 -2.10
N ILE A 236 -10.41 -21.86 -2.18
CA ILE A 236 -11.29 -22.65 -1.30
C ILE A 236 -10.82 -22.52 0.15
N ALA A 237 -11.72 -22.10 1.03
CA ALA A 237 -11.46 -22.09 2.47
C ALA A 237 -11.56 -23.50 3.06
N HIS A 238 -10.77 -23.76 4.12
CA HIS A 238 -10.85 -25.03 4.85
C HIS A 238 -12.29 -25.33 5.36
N ASN A 239 -13.00 -24.30 5.76
CA ASN A 239 -14.41 -24.37 6.11
C ASN A 239 -15.25 -23.44 5.24
N GLN A 240 -16.36 -23.93 4.70
CA GLN A 240 -17.32 -23.13 3.94
C GLN A 240 -18.74 -23.43 4.45
N PHE A 241 -19.52 -22.38 4.65
CA PHE A 241 -20.84 -22.51 5.29
C PHE A 241 -22.00 -21.96 4.46
N GLY A 242 -21.71 -21.44 3.25
CA GLY A 242 -22.70 -20.82 2.38
C GLY A 242 -22.49 -21.09 0.90
N THR A 243 -21.82 -22.18 0.52
CA THR A 243 -21.47 -22.51 -0.87
C THR A 243 -22.66 -22.51 -1.81
N GLU A 244 -23.78 -23.13 -1.42
CA GLU A 244 -24.99 -23.15 -2.25
C GLU A 244 -25.48 -21.73 -2.61
N SER A 245 -25.54 -20.84 -1.62
CA SER A 245 -25.96 -19.45 -1.83
C SER A 245 -24.95 -18.66 -2.63
N TRP A 246 -23.64 -18.93 -2.48
CA TRP A 246 -22.55 -18.35 -3.26
C TRP A 246 -22.67 -18.75 -4.72
N ASP A 247 -22.75 -20.04 -5.01
CA ASP A 247 -22.81 -20.59 -6.37
C ASP A 247 -24.06 -20.09 -7.11
N LYS A 248 -25.18 -19.98 -6.40
CA LYS A 248 -26.42 -19.43 -6.96
C LYS A 248 -26.33 -17.93 -7.25
N LEU A 249 -25.74 -17.16 -6.35
CA LEU A 249 -25.59 -15.70 -6.48
C LEU A 249 -24.69 -15.35 -7.67
N PHE A 250 -23.56 -16.04 -7.78
CA PHE A 250 -22.53 -15.74 -8.75
C PHE A 250 -22.52 -16.65 -9.98
N LYS A 251 -23.60 -17.34 -10.23
CA LYS A 251 -23.71 -18.26 -11.38
C LYS A 251 -23.30 -17.59 -12.69
N GLY A 252 -22.32 -18.16 -13.37
CA GLY A 252 -21.83 -17.67 -14.67
C GLY A 252 -20.89 -16.45 -14.59
N LYS A 253 -20.44 -16.08 -13.39
CA LYS A 253 -19.47 -14.98 -13.18
C LYS A 253 -18.14 -15.51 -12.65
N ARG A 254 -17.04 -14.88 -13.07
CA ARG A 254 -15.72 -15.13 -12.47
C ARG A 254 -15.60 -14.30 -11.18
N VAL A 255 -15.68 -14.96 -10.05
CA VAL A 255 -15.64 -14.32 -8.72
C VAL A 255 -14.39 -14.71 -7.99
N ARG A 256 -13.74 -13.73 -7.35
CA ARG A 256 -12.62 -13.98 -6.45
C ARG A 256 -13.01 -13.67 -5.01
N ASN A 257 -12.80 -14.66 -4.13
CA ASN A 257 -13.01 -14.50 -2.70
C ASN A 257 -11.71 -14.00 -2.03
N LEU A 258 -11.65 -12.69 -1.78
CA LEU A 258 -10.61 -12.02 -0.99
C LEU A 258 -11.02 -11.87 0.48
N GLY A 259 -11.71 -12.87 1.02
CA GLY A 259 -11.97 -12.99 2.45
C GLY A 259 -10.81 -13.69 3.16
N PHE A 260 -10.40 -13.16 4.31
CA PHE A 260 -9.36 -13.74 5.15
C PHE A 260 -9.82 -13.80 6.61
N GLY A 261 -9.73 -14.97 7.23
CA GLY A 261 -10.07 -15.14 8.63
C GLY A 261 -9.33 -14.15 9.52
N TRP A 262 -10.02 -13.54 10.45
CA TRP A 262 -9.49 -12.57 11.42
C TRP A 262 -9.01 -11.23 10.86
N ASP A 263 -9.08 -10.97 9.56
CA ASP A 263 -8.63 -9.70 9.00
C ASP A 263 -9.37 -8.51 9.62
N LYS A 264 -8.57 -7.48 9.85
CA LYS A 264 -8.95 -6.12 10.21
C LYS A 264 -8.73 -5.20 8.99
N THR A 265 -9.15 -3.96 9.08
CA THR A 265 -9.00 -2.97 7.99
C THR A 265 -7.53 -2.81 7.55
N GLU A 266 -6.60 -2.75 8.49
CA GLU A 266 -5.16 -2.64 8.24
C GLU A 266 -4.59 -3.85 7.48
N ASN A 267 -5.13 -5.05 7.69
CA ASN A 267 -4.72 -6.24 6.95
C ASN A 267 -5.24 -6.21 5.50
N VAL A 268 -6.48 -5.75 5.31
CA VAL A 268 -7.06 -5.54 3.97
C VAL A 268 -6.26 -4.49 3.21
N LEU A 269 -5.89 -3.36 3.85
CA LEU A 269 -5.03 -2.33 3.25
C LEU A 269 -3.71 -2.92 2.78
N TRP A 270 -3.05 -3.71 3.64
CA TRP A 270 -1.79 -4.36 3.26
C TRP A 270 -1.96 -5.21 2.00
N ARG A 271 -3.00 -6.04 1.92
CA ARG A 271 -3.25 -6.92 0.77
C ARG A 271 -3.54 -6.16 -0.52
N ILE A 272 -4.33 -5.07 -0.42
CA ILE A 272 -4.60 -4.19 -1.57
C ILE A 272 -3.30 -3.57 -2.07
N TYR A 273 -2.47 -3.04 -1.17
CA TYR A 273 -1.19 -2.43 -1.53
C TYR A 273 -0.16 -3.44 -2.05
N HIS A 274 -0.38 -4.74 -1.79
CA HIS A 274 0.47 -5.83 -2.27
C HIS A 274 -0.13 -6.60 -3.45
N GLY A 275 -1.01 -5.96 -4.22
CA GLY A 275 -1.36 -6.40 -5.58
C GLY A 275 -2.64 -7.20 -5.74
N GLU A 276 -3.45 -7.43 -4.69
CA GLU A 276 -4.68 -8.22 -4.83
C GLU A 276 -5.71 -7.59 -5.77
N LEU A 277 -5.63 -6.28 -6.02
CA LEU A 277 -6.50 -5.56 -6.94
C LEU A 277 -5.77 -5.03 -8.18
N ASP A 278 -4.53 -5.45 -8.43
CA ASP A 278 -3.72 -4.98 -9.55
C ASP A 278 -3.82 -5.91 -10.77
N GLY A 279 -3.60 -5.35 -11.97
CA GLY A 279 -3.48 -6.12 -13.22
C GLY A 279 -4.80 -6.56 -13.87
N PHE A 280 -5.95 -6.17 -13.33
CA PHE A 280 -7.27 -6.41 -13.91
C PHE A 280 -8.24 -5.25 -13.62
N GLN A 281 -9.42 -5.28 -14.22
CA GLN A 281 -10.51 -4.37 -13.91
C GLN A 281 -11.77 -5.17 -13.58
N ALA A 282 -12.21 -5.12 -12.33
CA ALA A 282 -13.45 -5.73 -11.88
C ALA A 282 -14.68 -4.91 -12.35
N GLN A 283 -15.81 -5.57 -12.52
CA GLN A 283 -17.12 -4.92 -12.74
C GLN A 283 -17.74 -4.53 -11.38
N ASN A 284 -17.73 -5.46 -10.42
CA ASN A 284 -18.32 -5.26 -9.11
C ASN A 284 -17.31 -5.63 -8.01
N ILE A 285 -17.27 -4.82 -6.96
CA ILE A 285 -16.51 -5.11 -5.74
C ILE A 285 -17.45 -4.96 -4.54
N PHE A 286 -17.45 -5.96 -3.67
CA PHE A 286 -18.17 -5.95 -2.41
C PHE A 286 -17.18 -5.99 -1.25
N LEU A 287 -17.30 -5.05 -0.31
CA LEU A 287 -16.47 -4.94 0.89
C LEU A 287 -17.29 -5.24 2.14
N LEU A 288 -16.83 -6.19 2.96
CA LEU A 288 -17.39 -6.51 4.29
C LEU A 288 -16.26 -6.65 5.31
N ILE A 289 -15.99 -5.59 6.06
CA ILE A 289 -14.85 -5.53 6.99
C ILE A 289 -15.21 -4.70 8.24
N GLY A 290 -14.44 -4.81 9.32
CA GLY A 290 -14.53 -3.96 10.50
C GLY A 290 -14.88 -4.70 11.78
N THR A 291 -15.57 -5.86 11.73
CA THR A 291 -16.01 -6.56 12.95
C THR A 291 -14.85 -6.96 13.88
N ASN A 292 -13.66 -7.26 13.34
CA ASN A 292 -12.50 -7.61 14.16
C ASN A 292 -11.81 -6.37 14.75
N ASN A 293 -11.95 -5.20 14.12
CA ASN A 293 -11.48 -3.94 14.66
C ASN A 293 -12.26 -3.50 15.92
N LEU A 294 -13.52 -3.89 16.07
CA LEU A 294 -14.34 -3.58 17.25
C LEU A 294 -13.70 -4.00 18.57
N LEU A 295 -12.79 -4.98 18.55
CA LEU A 295 -12.11 -5.47 19.75
C LEU A 295 -10.91 -4.62 20.16
N PHE A 296 -10.41 -3.75 19.27
CA PHE A 296 -9.11 -3.06 19.42
C PHE A 296 -9.17 -1.55 19.18
N ASN A 297 -10.17 -1.09 18.44
CA ASN A 297 -10.28 0.28 17.96
C ASN A 297 -11.54 0.97 18.51
N THR A 298 -11.51 2.28 18.63
CA THR A 298 -12.69 3.12 18.87
C THR A 298 -13.62 3.11 17.67
N ASP A 299 -14.86 3.60 17.83
CA ASP A 299 -15.83 3.68 16.72
C ASP A 299 -15.31 4.53 15.58
N ASP A 300 -14.71 5.69 15.87
CA ASP A 300 -14.15 6.61 14.87
C ASP A 300 -12.96 5.98 14.12
N GLU A 301 -12.10 5.25 14.82
CA GLU A 301 -10.98 4.53 14.19
C GLU A 301 -11.46 3.40 13.28
N VAL A 302 -12.53 2.68 13.65
CA VAL A 302 -13.15 1.65 12.78
C VAL A 302 -13.70 2.28 11.52
N ILE A 303 -14.45 3.39 11.67
CA ILE A 303 -15.01 4.14 10.55
C ILE A 303 -13.91 4.65 9.62
N GLU A 304 -12.84 5.24 10.18
CA GLU A 304 -11.72 5.74 9.39
C GLU A 304 -11.00 4.63 8.65
N GLY A 305 -10.74 3.50 9.31
CA GLY A 305 -10.14 2.32 8.68
C GLY A 305 -10.96 1.80 7.50
N ILE A 306 -12.28 1.69 7.62
CA ILE A 306 -13.16 1.28 6.52
C ILE A 306 -13.13 2.31 5.39
N CYS A 307 -13.20 3.61 5.69
CA CYS A 307 -13.10 4.67 4.68
C CYS A 307 -11.74 4.65 3.95
N ARG A 308 -10.63 4.33 4.66
CA ARG A 308 -9.31 4.17 4.07
C ARG A 308 -9.26 2.99 3.10
N VAL A 309 -9.88 1.86 3.46
CA VAL A 309 -10.01 0.70 2.57
C VAL A 309 -10.82 1.05 1.32
N VAL A 310 -11.93 1.79 1.47
CA VAL A 310 -12.76 2.26 0.34
C VAL A 310 -11.92 3.13 -0.61
N LYS A 311 -11.14 4.06 -0.07
CA LYS A 311 -10.23 4.91 -0.87
C LYS A 311 -9.20 4.06 -1.62
N ALA A 312 -8.52 3.13 -0.94
CA ALA A 312 -7.53 2.25 -1.55
C ALA A 312 -8.13 1.38 -2.68
N ILE A 313 -9.36 0.87 -2.50
CA ILE A 313 -10.07 0.14 -3.55
C ILE A 313 -10.32 1.06 -4.76
N ARG A 314 -10.78 2.30 -4.53
CA ARG A 314 -11.07 3.25 -5.62
C ARG A 314 -9.83 3.61 -6.45
N GLU A 315 -8.69 3.78 -5.80
CA GLU A 315 -7.42 4.07 -6.46
C GLU A 315 -6.97 2.92 -7.38
N ARG A 316 -7.20 1.66 -6.97
CA ARG A 316 -6.84 0.47 -7.76
C ARG A 316 -7.90 0.10 -8.80
N GLN A 317 -9.18 0.33 -8.49
CA GLN A 317 -10.34 -0.11 -9.27
C GLN A 317 -11.33 1.04 -9.51
N PRO A 318 -10.93 2.12 -10.20
CA PRO A 318 -11.71 3.36 -10.32
C PRO A 318 -13.04 3.19 -11.05
N ARG A 319 -13.16 2.18 -11.92
CA ARG A 319 -14.37 1.93 -12.72
C ARG A 319 -15.30 0.86 -12.16
N ALA A 320 -14.88 0.13 -11.11
CA ALA A 320 -15.70 -0.91 -10.52
C ALA A 320 -16.92 -0.32 -9.80
N LYS A 321 -18.07 -0.98 -9.87
CA LYS A 321 -19.19 -0.69 -8.99
C LYS A 321 -18.86 -1.19 -7.59
N LEU A 322 -18.56 -0.27 -6.66
CA LEU A 322 -18.18 -0.60 -5.29
C LEU A 322 -19.40 -0.56 -4.37
N CYS A 323 -19.65 -1.69 -3.70
CA CYS A 323 -20.65 -1.84 -2.66
C CYS A 323 -19.98 -2.08 -1.31
N VAL A 324 -20.24 -1.22 -0.34
CA VAL A 324 -19.75 -1.36 1.04
C VAL A 324 -20.89 -1.88 1.89
N MET A 325 -20.73 -3.08 2.40
CA MET A 325 -21.69 -3.68 3.33
C MET A 325 -21.40 -3.18 4.75
N GLY A 326 -22.43 -2.79 5.48
CA GLY A 326 -22.34 -2.50 6.90
C GLY A 326 -21.81 -3.71 7.67
N ILE A 327 -21.23 -3.47 8.84
CA ILE A 327 -20.76 -4.54 9.72
C ILE A 327 -21.96 -5.40 10.12
N LEU A 328 -21.88 -6.71 9.92
CA LEU A 328 -23.00 -7.58 10.29
C LEU A 328 -23.28 -7.55 11.81
N PRO A 329 -24.55 -7.72 12.22
CA PRO A 329 -24.90 -7.84 13.63
C PRO A 329 -24.02 -8.89 14.32
N ARG A 330 -23.54 -8.56 15.50
CA ARG A 330 -22.71 -9.41 16.35
C ARG A 330 -23.26 -9.40 17.75
N LYS A 331 -23.35 -10.59 18.37
CA LYS A 331 -23.83 -10.76 19.74
C LYS A 331 -23.17 -9.76 20.71
N GLU A 332 -23.99 -9.07 21.50
CA GLU A 332 -23.58 -8.08 22.51
C GLU A 332 -22.91 -6.80 21.94
N MET A 333 -22.95 -6.61 20.61
CA MET A 333 -22.39 -5.42 19.96
C MET A 333 -23.37 -4.72 19.01
N GLU A 334 -24.64 -5.16 18.98
CA GLU A 334 -25.64 -4.72 18.00
C GLU A 334 -25.82 -3.19 18.00
N THR A 335 -25.97 -2.59 19.18
CA THR A 335 -26.14 -1.12 19.32
C THR A 335 -24.91 -0.35 18.85
N ARG A 336 -23.71 -0.84 19.18
CA ARG A 336 -22.45 -0.24 18.75
C ARG A 336 -22.31 -0.30 17.22
N ILE A 337 -22.60 -1.47 16.65
CA ILE A 337 -22.54 -1.68 15.19
C ILE A 337 -23.53 -0.78 14.46
N ALA A 338 -24.78 -0.71 14.95
CA ALA A 338 -25.78 0.15 14.35
C ALA A 338 -25.37 1.64 14.31
N LYS A 339 -24.69 2.11 15.38
CA LYS A 339 -24.13 3.48 15.42
C LYS A 339 -23.01 3.69 14.40
N ILE A 340 -22.09 2.74 14.30
CA ILE A 340 -20.99 2.76 13.33
C ILE A 340 -21.55 2.73 11.90
N ASP A 341 -22.48 1.85 11.61
CA ASP A 341 -23.08 1.70 10.27
C ASP A 341 -23.85 2.95 9.85
N ALA A 342 -24.59 3.61 10.77
CA ALA A 342 -25.25 4.87 10.50
C ALA A 342 -24.23 5.97 10.11
N ALA A 343 -23.12 6.08 10.86
CA ALA A 343 -22.06 7.04 10.56
C ALA A 343 -21.33 6.71 9.23
N LEU A 344 -21.11 5.41 8.93
CA LEU A 344 -20.55 4.98 7.66
C LEU A 344 -21.48 5.32 6.49
N GLN A 345 -22.77 5.07 6.63
CA GLN A 345 -23.76 5.41 5.60
C GLN A 345 -23.76 6.90 5.30
N GLU A 346 -23.71 7.76 6.31
CA GLU A 346 -23.59 9.22 6.14
C GLU A 346 -22.28 9.61 5.47
N ARG A 347 -21.16 9.05 5.93
CA ARG A 347 -19.80 9.41 5.48
C ARG A 347 -19.50 8.92 4.06
N LEU A 348 -20.13 7.82 3.62
CA LEU A 348 -19.97 7.23 2.30
C LEU A 348 -21.05 7.67 1.30
N ASN A 349 -22.11 8.29 1.77
CA ASN A 349 -23.22 8.76 0.91
C ASN A 349 -22.72 9.84 -0.08
N GLY A 350 -23.12 9.71 -1.34
CA GLY A 350 -22.70 10.62 -2.42
C GLY A 350 -21.23 10.48 -2.85
N LYS A 351 -20.48 9.53 -2.31
CA LYS A 351 -19.15 9.13 -2.78
C LYS A 351 -19.30 7.91 -3.69
N ASP A 352 -18.37 7.69 -4.58
CA ASP A 352 -18.39 6.68 -5.65
C ASP A 352 -18.60 5.22 -5.19
N CYS A 353 -19.40 4.98 -4.15
CA CYS A 353 -19.75 3.66 -3.63
C CYS A 353 -21.22 3.63 -3.14
N THR A 354 -21.76 2.43 -3.05
CA THR A 354 -23.10 2.19 -2.48
C THR A 354 -22.96 1.53 -1.12
N PHE A 355 -23.51 2.14 -0.06
CA PHE A 355 -23.59 1.50 1.24
C PHE A 355 -24.81 0.57 1.30
N ILE A 356 -24.62 -0.65 1.81
CA ILE A 356 -25.66 -1.69 1.93
C ILE A 356 -25.82 -2.05 3.39
N ASN A 357 -26.92 -1.65 4.03
CA ASN A 357 -27.25 -2.09 5.36
C ASN A 357 -27.90 -3.49 5.33
N LEU A 358 -27.19 -4.50 5.82
CA LEU A 358 -27.67 -5.89 5.89
C LEU A 358 -28.35 -6.24 7.23
N ALA A 359 -28.26 -5.38 8.25
CA ALA A 359 -28.79 -5.65 9.56
C ALA A 359 -30.29 -6.02 9.57
N PRO A 360 -31.17 -5.34 8.81
CA PRO A 360 -32.61 -5.70 8.79
C PRO A 360 -32.92 -7.12 8.34
N GLN A 361 -31.99 -7.79 7.64
CA GLN A 361 -32.14 -9.17 7.18
C GLN A 361 -31.66 -10.20 8.22
N LEU A 362 -30.94 -9.75 9.23
CA LEU A 362 -30.17 -10.59 10.16
C LEU A 362 -30.51 -10.32 11.63
N THR A 363 -31.48 -9.42 11.90
CA THR A 363 -31.93 -9.06 13.22
C THR A 363 -33.45 -9.24 13.36
N HIS A 364 -33.90 -9.33 14.59
CA HIS A 364 -35.32 -9.18 14.95
C HIS A 364 -35.77 -7.71 14.82
N LYS A 365 -37.08 -7.45 14.96
CA LYS A 365 -37.64 -6.10 14.85
C LYS A 365 -37.13 -5.11 15.89
N ASP A 366 -36.68 -5.60 17.03
CA ASP A 366 -36.09 -4.82 18.13
C ASP A 366 -34.59 -4.51 17.92
N GLY A 367 -33.99 -4.96 16.80
CA GLY A 367 -32.58 -4.76 16.47
C GLY A 367 -31.62 -5.80 17.06
N THR A 368 -32.11 -6.76 17.84
CA THR A 368 -31.29 -7.85 18.39
C THR A 368 -30.94 -8.87 17.29
N ILE A 369 -29.77 -9.49 17.39
CA ILE A 369 -29.32 -10.50 16.42
C ILE A 369 -30.27 -11.71 16.40
N ASP A 370 -30.67 -12.15 15.21
CA ASP A 370 -31.41 -13.42 15.03
C ASP A 370 -30.39 -14.58 15.06
N HIS A 371 -30.20 -15.16 16.25
CA HIS A 371 -29.27 -16.25 16.48
C HIS A 371 -29.52 -17.48 15.60
N SER A 372 -30.71 -17.68 15.05
CA SER A 372 -31.02 -18.79 14.15
C SER A 372 -30.30 -18.70 12.81
N LEU A 373 -29.78 -17.52 12.47
CA LEU A 373 -29.05 -17.23 11.23
C LEU A 373 -27.53 -17.29 11.39
N PHE A 374 -27.05 -17.48 12.61
CA PHE A 374 -25.64 -17.49 12.95
C PHE A 374 -25.21 -18.80 13.61
N ARG A 375 -23.95 -19.14 13.50
CA ARG A 375 -23.35 -20.34 14.10
C ARG A 375 -22.88 -20.11 15.55
N ASP A 376 -22.38 -18.90 15.79
CA ASP A 376 -21.68 -18.53 17.04
C ASP A 376 -21.95 -17.09 17.48
N GLY A 377 -22.98 -16.45 16.93
CA GLY A 377 -23.31 -15.03 17.19
C GLY A 377 -22.42 -14.04 16.44
N LEU A 378 -21.62 -14.52 15.47
CA LEU A 378 -20.76 -13.72 14.59
C LEU A 378 -20.82 -14.20 13.13
N HIS A 379 -20.61 -15.51 12.90
CA HIS A 379 -20.53 -16.08 11.57
C HIS A 379 -21.89 -16.56 11.09
N PRO A 380 -22.40 -16.11 9.94
CA PRO A 380 -23.65 -16.61 9.38
C PRO A 380 -23.58 -18.12 9.12
N ASN A 381 -24.71 -18.79 9.30
CA ASN A 381 -24.91 -20.15 8.81
C ASN A 381 -25.45 -20.11 7.36
N ALA A 382 -25.79 -21.26 6.78
CA ALA A 382 -26.26 -21.36 5.40
C ALA A 382 -27.49 -20.46 5.13
N GLU A 383 -28.44 -20.36 6.06
CA GLU A 383 -29.62 -19.51 5.89
C GLU A 383 -29.28 -18.03 6.02
N GLY A 384 -28.37 -17.66 6.94
CA GLY A 384 -27.85 -16.29 7.05
C GLY A 384 -27.19 -15.85 5.75
N TYR A 385 -26.30 -16.66 5.18
CA TYR A 385 -25.68 -16.35 3.87
C TYR A 385 -26.70 -16.27 2.74
N LYS A 386 -27.74 -17.10 2.73
CA LYS A 386 -28.81 -17.04 1.73
C LYS A 386 -29.59 -15.72 1.79
N ARG A 387 -29.84 -15.19 3.00
CA ARG A 387 -30.47 -13.86 3.15
C ARG A 387 -29.57 -12.74 2.65
N ILE A 388 -28.28 -12.79 2.96
CA ILE A 388 -27.30 -11.86 2.42
C ILE A 388 -27.28 -11.91 0.88
N ALA A 389 -27.17 -13.12 0.30
CA ALA A 389 -27.16 -13.32 -1.14
C ALA A 389 -28.40 -12.72 -1.84
N LYS A 390 -29.58 -12.86 -1.20
CA LYS A 390 -30.83 -12.29 -1.75
C LYS A 390 -30.76 -10.76 -1.90
N VAL A 391 -30.14 -10.08 -0.93
CA VAL A 391 -29.94 -8.62 -1.01
C VAL A 391 -28.92 -8.28 -2.08
N LEU A 392 -27.74 -8.94 -2.07
CA LEU A 392 -26.64 -8.62 -2.99
C LEU A 392 -26.99 -8.86 -4.45
N LYS A 393 -27.93 -9.75 -4.73
CA LYS A 393 -28.42 -10.00 -6.12
C LYS A 393 -28.89 -8.72 -6.83
N GLY A 394 -29.43 -7.76 -6.08
CA GLY A 394 -29.87 -6.47 -6.62
C GLY A 394 -28.73 -5.51 -7.02
N TYR A 395 -27.50 -5.84 -6.68
CA TYR A 395 -26.32 -4.99 -6.90
C TYR A 395 -25.32 -5.59 -7.91
N LEU A 396 -25.55 -6.78 -8.40
CA LEU A 396 -24.82 -7.44 -9.48
C LEU A 396 -25.39 -7.00 -10.86
#